data_29a863a99671a97ec315ea13a7783d00
#
_entry.id   29a863a99671a97ec315ea13a7783d00
#
_cell.length_a   1.000
_cell.length_b   1.000
_cell.length_c   1.000
_cell.angle_alpha   90.00
_cell.angle_beta   90.00
_cell.angle_gamma   90.00
#
_symmetry.space_group_name_H-M   'P 1'
#
loop_
_entity.id
_entity.type
_entity.pdbx_description
1 polymer ?
#
loop_
_entity_poly.entity_id
_entity_poly.type
_entity_poly.pdbx_seq_one_letter_code
_entity_poly.pdbx_strand_id
1 'polypeptide(L)'
;PAFLGANWNNGILAHDFTNDEVKQLVDFGYKAYSKEEWGTLRELVSEHMRNGYLMAIAPTSSISILVGTTQSTEPIYKKKWYEENLSGLIPVVVPRLSPDTWDYYPSAYDVDQMDIVKAASIRQKWIDQGQSTNIFLRLDRASAKYLNDVYMLSHSLGNKSNYYLRSQSADSS
;
A
#
# COMPACT_ATOMS: atom_id res chain seq x y z
N PRO A 1 16.40 9.88 -19.60
CA PRO A 1 15.20 10.16 -18.85
C PRO A 1 14.93 9.08 -17.78
N ALA A 2 14.23 9.44 -16.69
CA ALA A 2 13.87 8.50 -15.62
C ALA A 2 13.03 7.28 -16.09
N PHE A 3 12.37 7.43 -17.19
CA PHE A 3 11.61 6.41 -17.87
C PHE A 3 12.46 5.27 -18.45
N LEU A 4 13.69 5.56 -18.89
CA LEU A 4 14.56 4.54 -19.47
C LEU A 4 14.97 3.51 -18.40
N GLY A 5 14.71 2.24 -18.70
CA GLY A 5 14.94 1.13 -17.77
C GLY A 5 13.75 0.79 -16.87
N ALA A 6 12.68 1.57 -16.87
CA ALA A 6 11.44 1.18 -16.23
C ALA A 6 10.77 0.00 -16.97
N ASN A 7 9.91 -0.73 -16.27
CA ASN A 7 9.16 -1.84 -16.86
C ASN A 7 8.36 -1.41 -18.09
N TRP A 8 7.76 -0.24 -18.06
CA TRP A 8 7.02 0.37 -19.16
C TRP A 8 7.87 0.50 -20.44
N ASN A 9 9.10 0.95 -20.31
CA ASN A 9 10.01 1.10 -21.45
C ASN A 9 10.36 -0.26 -22.09
N ASN A 10 10.34 -1.32 -21.32
CA ASN A 10 10.58 -2.69 -21.79
C ASN A 10 9.28 -3.40 -22.22
N GLY A 11 8.17 -2.68 -22.28
CA GLY A 11 6.87 -3.23 -22.60
C GLY A 11 6.31 -4.17 -21.54
N ILE A 12 6.81 -4.12 -20.31
CA ILE A 12 6.33 -4.92 -19.17
C ILE A 12 5.21 -4.14 -18.49
N LEU A 13 4.00 -4.69 -18.49
CA LEU A 13 2.81 -4.11 -17.91
C LEU A 13 2.44 -4.84 -16.59
N ALA A 14 1.67 -4.19 -15.74
CA ALA A 14 1.18 -4.78 -14.49
C ALA A 14 0.43 -6.11 -14.73
N HIS A 15 -0.31 -6.21 -15.81
CA HIS A 15 -0.98 -7.42 -16.25
C HIS A 15 -0.04 -8.64 -16.41
N ASP A 16 1.21 -8.45 -16.77
CA ASP A 16 2.18 -9.54 -16.94
C ASP A 16 2.49 -10.27 -15.62
N PHE A 17 2.16 -9.66 -14.48
CA PHE A 17 2.39 -10.22 -13.14
C PHE A 17 1.13 -10.81 -12.48
N THR A 18 -0.05 -10.69 -13.10
CA THR A 18 -1.33 -10.91 -12.40
C THR A 18 -2.34 -11.74 -13.19
N ASN A 19 -1.90 -12.67 -14.03
CA ASN A 19 -2.78 -13.43 -14.93
C ASN A 19 -3.97 -14.12 -14.23
N ASP A 20 -3.76 -14.69 -13.03
CA ASP A 20 -4.83 -15.36 -12.28
C ASP A 20 -5.74 -14.37 -11.53
N GLU A 21 -5.21 -13.23 -11.09
CA GLU A 21 -5.95 -12.21 -10.37
C GLU A 21 -6.89 -11.40 -11.29
N VAL A 22 -6.48 -11.17 -12.54
CA VAL A 22 -7.34 -10.52 -13.55
C VAL A 22 -8.61 -11.32 -13.80
N LYS A 23 -8.52 -12.65 -13.79
CA LYS A 23 -9.67 -13.54 -13.94
C LYS A 23 -10.70 -13.36 -12.81
N GLN A 24 -10.24 -13.20 -11.57
CA GLN A 24 -11.12 -12.92 -10.44
C GLN A 24 -11.80 -11.54 -10.57
N LEU A 25 -11.11 -10.53 -11.06
CA LEU A 25 -11.69 -9.20 -11.27
C LEU A 25 -12.80 -9.21 -12.32
N VAL A 26 -12.70 -10.03 -13.36
CA VAL A 26 -13.75 -10.21 -14.37
C VAL A 26 -15.02 -10.77 -13.74
N ASP A 27 -14.91 -11.71 -12.82
CA ASP A 27 -16.05 -12.29 -12.11
C ASP A 27 -16.80 -11.26 -11.24
N PHE A 28 -16.13 -10.15 -10.85
CA PHE A 28 -16.75 -8.99 -10.21
C PHE A 28 -17.29 -7.93 -11.21
N GLY A 29 -17.32 -8.22 -12.51
CA GLY A 29 -17.87 -7.33 -13.54
C GLY A 29 -16.91 -6.27 -14.08
N TYR A 30 -15.61 -6.37 -13.80
CA TYR A 30 -14.62 -5.51 -14.44
C TYR A 30 -14.34 -5.97 -15.88
N LYS A 31 -14.18 -5.01 -16.79
CA LYS A 31 -13.80 -5.32 -18.18
C LYS A 31 -12.37 -5.86 -18.21
N ALA A 32 -12.21 -7.10 -18.68
CA ALA A 32 -10.90 -7.62 -19.05
C ALA A 32 -10.54 -7.15 -20.47
N TYR A 33 -9.30 -6.73 -20.66
CA TYR A 33 -8.77 -6.47 -22.00
C TYR A 33 -8.29 -7.77 -22.64
N SER A 34 -8.46 -7.89 -23.97
CA SER A 34 -7.96 -9.04 -24.73
C SER A 34 -6.41 -9.01 -24.80
N LYS A 35 -5.82 -10.14 -25.23
CA LYS A 35 -4.37 -10.19 -25.47
C LYS A 35 -3.93 -9.20 -26.54
N GLU A 36 -4.77 -8.97 -27.54
CA GLU A 36 -4.51 -8.04 -28.64
C GLU A 36 -4.53 -6.59 -28.13
N GLU A 37 -5.51 -6.22 -27.31
CA GLU A 37 -5.58 -4.90 -26.68
C GLU A 37 -4.36 -4.64 -25.78
N TRP A 38 -3.93 -5.63 -24.99
CA TRP A 38 -2.70 -5.54 -24.19
C TRP A 38 -1.43 -5.46 -25.05
N GLY A 39 -1.38 -6.19 -26.19
CA GLY A 39 -0.31 -6.12 -27.17
C GLY A 39 -0.16 -4.72 -27.75
N THR A 40 -1.25 -4.15 -28.23
CA THR A 40 -1.28 -2.79 -28.76
C THR A 40 -0.86 -1.76 -27.73
N LEU A 41 -1.36 -1.87 -26.49
CA LEU A 41 -0.96 -0.97 -25.42
C LEU A 41 0.54 -1.07 -25.10
N ARG A 42 1.10 -2.28 -25.11
CA ARG A 42 2.53 -2.52 -24.87
C ARG A 42 3.40 -1.82 -25.92
N GLU A 43 3.04 -1.94 -27.19
CA GLU A 43 3.75 -1.26 -28.28
C GLU A 43 3.68 0.26 -28.13
N LEU A 44 2.49 0.82 -27.92
CA LEU A 44 2.29 2.25 -27.71
C LEU A 44 3.10 2.78 -26.50
N VAL A 45 3.09 2.06 -25.38
CA VAL A 45 3.81 2.46 -24.17
C VAL A 45 5.32 2.41 -24.38
N SER A 46 5.84 1.37 -25.06
CA SER A 46 7.29 1.24 -25.28
C SER A 46 7.85 2.32 -26.21
N GLU A 47 7.07 2.80 -27.16
CA GLU A 47 7.51 3.78 -28.16
C GLU A 47 7.13 5.22 -27.82
N HIS A 48 5.97 5.42 -27.19
CA HIS A 48 5.35 6.75 -27.07
C HIS A 48 5.10 7.23 -25.65
N MET A 49 5.62 6.52 -24.62
CA MET A 49 5.43 6.92 -23.24
C MET A 49 6.03 8.31 -22.97
N ARG A 50 5.18 9.27 -22.70
CA ARG A 50 5.57 10.65 -22.42
C ARG A 50 6.04 10.85 -20.98
N ASN A 51 5.31 10.28 -20.03
CA ASN A 51 5.55 10.52 -18.61
C ASN A 51 6.62 9.57 -18.10
N GLY A 52 7.63 10.09 -17.38
CA GLY A 52 8.64 9.28 -16.72
C GLY A 52 8.11 8.54 -15.50
N TYR A 53 7.04 9.07 -14.88
CA TYR A 53 6.38 8.54 -13.70
C TYR A 53 4.87 8.64 -13.85
N LEU A 54 4.13 7.66 -13.34
CA LEU A 54 2.68 7.60 -13.43
C LEU A 54 2.00 7.58 -12.06
N MET A 55 2.30 6.60 -11.23
CA MET A 55 1.56 6.34 -10.01
C MET A 55 2.46 6.03 -8.82
N ALA A 56 2.12 6.62 -7.69
CA ALA A 56 2.70 6.34 -6.38
C ALA A 56 1.59 6.28 -5.33
N ILE A 57 1.86 5.63 -4.20
CA ILE A 57 0.95 5.65 -3.04
C ILE A 57 1.56 6.54 -1.97
N ALA A 58 0.92 7.70 -1.76
CA ALA A 58 1.30 8.68 -0.75
C ALA A 58 0.74 8.31 0.64
N PRO A 59 1.26 8.90 1.74
CA PRO A 59 0.76 8.65 3.10
C PRO A 59 -0.68 9.12 3.33
N THR A 60 -1.15 10.12 2.63
CA THR A 60 -2.51 10.69 2.64
C THR A 60 -3.04 11.11 4.03
N SER A 61 -2.17 11.46 4.97
CA SER A 61 -2.55 11.70 6.38
C SER A 61 -3.60 12.81 6.52
N SER A 62 -3.35 14.00 5.98
CA SER A 62 -4.29 15.13 6.09
C SER A 62 -5.52 14.97 5.17
N ILE A 63 -5.32 14.43 3.98
CA ILE A 63 -6.41 14.22 3.03
C ILE A 63 -7.41 13.18 3.55
N SER A 64 -6.95 12.12 4.21
CA SER A 64 -7.82 11.11 4.80
C SER A 64 -8.75 11.68 5.88
N ILE A 65 -8.26 12.60 6.71
CA ILE A 65 -9.07 13.30 7.71
C ILE A 65 -10.12 14.17 7.03
N LEU A 66 -9.73 14.91 5.99
CA LEU A 66 -10.65 15.79 5.26
C LEU A 66 -11.81 15.04 4.62
N VAL A 67 -11.56 13.86 4.06
CA VAL A 67 -12.60 13.04 3.39
C VAL A 67 -13.25 12.00 4.31
N GLY A 68 -12.85 11.93 5.58
CA GLY A 68 -13.42 11.02 6.57
C GLY A 68 -13.11 9.54 6.28
N THR A 69 -11.88 9.22 5.86
CA THR A 69 -11.43 7.86 5.61
C THR A 69 -10.14 7.56 6.39
N THR A 70 -9.64 6.32 6.26
CA THR A 70 -8.34 5.93 6.84
C THR A 70 -7.18 6.38 5.94
N GLN A 71 -6.03 6.66 6.55
CA GLN A 71 -4.82 7.03 5.83
C GLN A 71 -4.13 5.81 5.21
N SER A 72 -3.37 6.03 4.13
CA SER A 72 -2.57 5.01 3.46
C SER A 72 -3.38 3.80 2.97
N THR A 73 -2.72 2.66 2.79
CA THR A 73 -3.29 1.38 2.35
C THR A 73 -3.04 0.25 3.34
N GLU A 74 -2.74 0.60 4.56
CA GLU A 74 -2.42 -0.30 5.67
C GLU A 74 -3.52 -0.26 6.75
N PRO A 75 -3.56 -1.24 7.67
CA PRO A 75 -4.47 -1.19 8.81
C PRO A 75 -4.26 0.07 9.65
N ILE A 76 -5.30 0.49 10.34
CA ILE A 76 -5.22 1.65 11.25
C ILE A 76 -4.32 1.35 12.44
N TYR A 77 -3.63 2.37 12.95
CA TYR A 77 -2.83 2.21 14.18
C TYR A 77 -3.65 2.44 15.46
N LYS A 78 -4.70 3.27 15.39
CA LYS A 78 -5.67 3.52 16.48
C LYS A 78 -7.08 3.69 15.92
N LYS A 79 -8.10 3.27 16.68
CA LYS A 79 -9.53 3.47 16.32
C LYS A 79 -9.99 4.88 16.60
N LYS A 80 -9.37 5.55 17.61
CA LYS A 80 -9.61 6.95 18.00
C LYS A 80 -8.28 7.58 18.40
N TRP A 81 -8.04 8.81 17.97
CA TRP A 81 -6.87 9.59 18.38
C TRP A 81 -7.14 11.08 18.30
N TYR A 82 -6.19 11.87 18.72
CA TYR A 82 -6.23 13.33 18.54
C TYR A 82 -5.10 13.74 17.60
N GLU A 83 -5.47 14.55 16.60
CA GLU A 83 -4.50 15.25 15.76
C GLU A 83 -4.32 16.67 16.30
N GLU A 84 -3.09 17.03 16.55
CA GLU A 84 -2.71 18.39 16.95
C GLU A 84 -2.29 19.19 15.71
N ASN A 85 -2.90 20.33 15.53
CA ASN A 85 -2.53 21.29 14.50
C ASN A 85 -2.59 22.73 15.04
N LEU A 86 -2.34 23.71 14.17
CA LEU A 86 -2.37 25.14 14.55
C LEU A 86 -3.73 25.61 15.10
N SER A 87 -4.80 24.89 14.80
CA SER A 87 -6.16 25.20 15.29
C SER A 87 -6.52 24.49 16.59
N GLY A 88 -5.65 23.62 17.10
CA GLY A 88 -5.83 22.86 18.33
C GLY A 88 -5.91 21.33 18.13
N LEU A 89 -6.45 20.64 19.13
CA LEU A 89 -6.63 19.19 19.15
C LEU A 89 -7.95 18.82 18.45
N ILE A 90 -7.86 18.06 17.38
CA ILE A 90 -9.00 17.54 16.64
C ILE A 90 -9.19 16.06 16.97
N PRO A 91 -10.33 15.63 17.52
CA PRO A 91 -10.63 14.21 17.71
C PRO A 91 -10.88 13.56 16.35
N VAL A 92 -10.18 12.46 16.08
CA VAL A 92 -10.34 11.67 14.87
C VAL A 92 -10.77 10.26 15.23
N VAL A 93 -11.71 9.73 14.47
CA VAL A 93 -12.28 8.38 14.65
C VAL A 93 -12.29 7.71 13.28
N VAL A 94 -12.01 6.41 13.24
CA VAL A 94 -12.11 5.66 11.99
C VAL A 94 -13.53 5.69 11.44
N PRO A 95 -13.71 5.63 10.10
CA PRO A 95 -15.02 5.71 9.46
C PRO A 95 -15.99 4.65 10.00
N ARG A 96 -17.24 5.05 10.25
CA ARG A 96 -18.33 4.15 10.67
C ARG A 96 -18.03 3.33 11.94
N LEU A 97 -17.17 3.85 12.83
CA LEU A 97 -16.89 3.17 14.10
C LEU A 97 -18.16 3.11 14.96
N SER A 98 -18.56 1.91 15.33
CA SER A 98 -19.68 1.59 16.20
C SER A 98 -19.33 0.35 17.03
N PRO A 99 -20.13 -0.03 18.03
CA PRO A 99 -19.95 -1.32 18.71
C PRO A 99 -19.93 -2.50 17.74
N ASP A 100 -20.81 -2.49 16.73
CA ASP A 100 -20.95 -3.58 15.76
C ASP A 100 -19.79 -3.68 14.77
N THR A 101 -19.08 -2.57 14.54
CA THR A 101 -17.94 -2.51 13.61
C THR A 101 -16.58 -2.48 14.30
N TRP A 102 -16.56 -2.49 15.62
CA TRP A 102 -15.34 -2.37 16.41
C TRP A 102 -14.27 -3.41 16.04
N ASP A 103 -14.66 -4.64 15.84
CA ASP A 103 -13.76 -5.76 15.57
C ASP A 103 -13.30 -5.84 14.10
N TYR A 104 -13.92 -5.07 13.21
CA TYR A 104 -13.47 -4.96 11.82
C TYR A 104 -12.23 -4.06 11.63
N TYR A 105 -11.80 -3.40 12.69
CA TYR A 105 -10.62 -2.53 12.68
C TYR A 105 -9.48 -3.11 13.54
N PRO A 106 -8.76 -4.13 13.06
CA PRO A 106 -7.55 -4.59 13.75
C PRO A 106 -6.50 -3.47 13.77
N SER A 107 -5.77 -3.36 14.87
CA SER A 107 -4.66 -2.42 14.93
C SER A 107 -3.50 -2.90 14.03
N ALA A 108 -2.86 -1.97 13.34
CA ALA A 108 -1.66 -2.26 12.57
C ALA A 108 -0.53 -2.89 13.40
N TYR A 109 -0.52 -2.65 14.71
CA TYR A 109 0.42 -3.27 15.66
C TYR A 109 0.08 -4.74 15.99
N ASP A 110 -1.14 -5.19 15.73
CA ASP A 110 -1.59 -6.56 16.03
C ASP A 110 -1.61 -7.46 14.78
N VAL A 111 -1.43 -6.87 13.59
CA VAL A 111 -1.34 -7.58 12.31
C VAL A 111 0.10 -8.03 12.06
N ASP A 112 0.28 -9.21 11.46
CA ASP A 112 1.60 -9.66 11.02
C ASP A 112 2.16 -8.68 9.96
N GLN A 113 3.33 -8.12 10.22
CA GLN A 113 3.95 -7.17 9.31
C GLN A 113 4.37 -7.81 7.99
N MET A 114 4.59 -9.11 7.97
CA MET A 114 4.84 -9.85 6.73
C MET A 114 3.63 -9.81 5.80
N ASP A 115 2.40 -9.82 6.34
CA ASP A 115 1.19 -9.71 5.52
C ASP A 115 0.99 -8.30 4.98
N ILE A 116 1.36 -7.26 5.75
CA ILE A 116 1.40 -5.87 5.26
C ILE A 116 2.35 -5.76 4.07
N VAL A 117 3.54 -6.33 4.18
CA VAL A 117 4.55 -6.33 3.12
C VAL A 117 4.09 -7.10 1.89
N LYS A 118 3.46 -8.27 2.05
CA LYS A 118 2.87 -9.04 0.95
C LYS A 118 1.76 -8.25 0.25
N ALA A 119 0.86 -7.62 1.00
CA ALA A 119 -0.19 -6.77 0.44
C ALA A 119 0.40 -5.57 -0.33
N ALA A 120 1.48 -4.97 0.18
CA ALA A 120 2.21 -3.92 -0.52
C ALA A 120 2.82 -4.43 -1.83
N SER A 121 3.37 -5.64 -1.87
CA SER A 121 3.96 -6.22 -3.08
C SER A 121 2.92 -6.47 -4.18
N ILE A 122 1.71 -6.87 -3.80
CA ILE A 122 0.61 -7.01 -4.76
C ILE A 122 0.27 -5.67 -5.41
N ARG A 123 0.15 -4.60 -4.61
CA ARG A 123 -0.09 -3.24 -5.12
C ARG A 123 1.08 -2.73 -5.96
N GLN A 124 2.33 -3.07 -5.59
CA GLN A 124 3.53 -2.61 -6.29
C GLN A 124 3.58 -3.05 -7.75
N LYS A 125 2.91 -4.13 -8.12
CA LYS A 125 2.79 -4.59 -9.51
C LYS A 125 2.04 -3.58 -10.40
N TRP A 126 1.13 -2.80 -9.80
CA TRP A 126 0.24 -1.88 -10.50
C TRP A 126 0.72 -0.42 -10.49
N ILE A 127 1.79 -0.14 -9.78
CA ILE A 127 2.35 1.21 -9.67
C ILE A 127 3.82 1.21 -10.03
N ASP A 128 4.28 2.27 -10.66
CA ASP A 128 5.66 2.42 -11.14
C ASP A 128 6.57 3.12 -10.13
N GLN A 129 6.00 3.82 -9.15
CA GLN A 129 6.72 4.50 -8.08
C GLN A 129 6.65 3.74 -6.76
N GLY A 130 7.20 4.30 -5.70
CA GLY A 130 7.14 3.73 -4.34
C GLY A 130 5.78 3.84 -3.69
N GLN A 131 5.64 3.13 -2.58
CA GLN A 131 4.50 3.20 -1.66
C GLN A 131 4.97 3.66 -0.29
N SER A 132 4.18 4.50 0.37
CA SER A 132 4.40 4.87 1.77
C SER A 132 3.84 3.77 2.69
N THR A 133 4.55 2.66 2.79
CA THR A 133 4.17 1.51 3.64
C THR A 133 4.92 1.59 4.96
N ASN A 134 4.18 1.82 6.05
CA ASN A 134 4.74 1.80 7.40
C ASN A 134 4.88 0.35 7.91
N ILE A 135 5.88 0.15 8.76
CA ILE A 135 6.06 -1.09 9.52
C ILE A 135 5.75 -0.78 10.99
N PHE A 136 4.96 -1.61 11.64
CA PHE A 136 4.48 -1.39 13.00
C PHE A 136 5.01 -2.48 13.93
N LEU A 137 5.75 -2.11 14.95
CA LEU A 137 6.34 -3.06 15.89
C LEU A 137 5.82 -2.85 17.30
N ARG A 138 5.35 -3.91 17.91
CA ARG A 138 5.20 -4.00 19.35
C ARG A 138 6.51 -4.47 19.95
N LEU A 139 7.14 -3.62 20.76
CA LEU A 139 8.46 -3.90 21.34
C LEU A 139 8.47 -5.10 22.31
N ASP A 140 7.31 -5.44 22.88
CA ASP A 140 7.11 -6.61 23.73
C ASP A 140 7.06 -7.95 22.94
N ARG A 141 6.85 -7.91 21.62
CA ARG A 141 6.69 -9.09 20.78
C ARG A 141 7.72 -9.20 19.63
N ALA A 142 8.33 -8.09 19.28
CA ALA A 142 9.22 -8.02 18.13
C ALA A 142 10.66 -8.37 18.52
N SER A 143 11.30 -9.21 17.72
CA SER A 143 12.75 -9.47 17.78
C SER A 143 13.46 -8.75 16.64
N ALA A 144 14.77 -8.51 16.80
CA ALA A 144 15.62 -7.98 15.75
C ALA A 144 15.61 -8.90 14.50
N LYS A 145 15.52 -10.22 14.72
CA LYS A 145 15.40 -11.19 13.62
C LYS A 145 14.10 -10.98 12.85
N TYR A 146 12.95 -10.87 13.54
CA TYR A 146 11.66 -10.64 12.90
C TYR A 146 11.67 -9.35 12.06
N LEU A 147 12.22 -8.27 12.60
CA LEU A 147 12.35 -7.02 11.86
C LEU A 147 13.20 -7.18 10.59
N ASN A 148 14.35 -7.85 10.70
CA ASN A 148 15.18 -8.17 9.56
C ASN A 148 14.42 -8.97 8.51
N ASP A 149 13.69 -10.02 8.93
CA ASP A 149 12.93 -10.90 8.05
C ASP A 149 11.83 -10.12 7.30
N VAL A 150 11.14 -9.16 7.95
CA VAL A 150 10.16 -8.27 7.32
C VAL A 150 10.79 -7.42 6.21
N TYR A 151 11.92 -6.76 6.48
CA TYR A 151 12.61 -5.94 5.47
C TYR A 151 13.18 -6.78 4.33
N MET A 152 13.75 -7.94 4.62
CA MET A 152 14.26 -8.86 3.60
C MET A 152 13.14 -9.40 2.73
N LEU A 153 11.97 -9.72 3.32
CA LEU A 153 10.79 -10.12 2.56
C LEU A 153 10.31 -8.97 1.67
N SER A 154 10.23 -7.74 2.19
CA SER A 154 9.85 -6.57 1.40
C SER A 154 10.74 -6.41 0.16
N HIS A 155 12.04 -6.52 0.34
CA HIS A 155 13.01 -6.44 -0.76
C HIS A 155 12.82 -7.58 -1.76
N SER A 156 12.73 -8.82 -1.29
CA SER A 156 12.60 -10.02 -2.14
C SER A 156 11.32 -10.04 -2.97
N LEU A 157 10.25 -9.45 -2.47
CA LEU A 157 8.97 -9.30 -3.15
C LEU A 157 8.90 -8.11 -4.11
N GLY A 158 9.98 -7.33 -4.23
CA GLY A 158 10.08 -6.22 -5.17
C GLY A 158 9.39 -4.92 -4.74
N ASN A 159 9.11 -4.74 -3.45
CA ASN A 159 8.65 -3.45 -2.94
C ASN A 159 9.76 -2.41 -3.11
N LYS A 160 9.45 -1.28 -3.74
CA LYS A 160 10.44 -0.24 -4.05
C LYS A 160 10.84 0.60 -2.85
N SER A 161 9.94 0.74 -1.87
CA SER A 161 10.17 1.53 -0.66
C SER A 161 9.37 1.01 0.52
N ASN A 162 9.91 1.23 1.71
CA ASN A 162 9.17 1.28 2.97
C ASN A 162 9.19 2.73 3.47
N TYR A 163 8.32 3.07 4.43
CA TYR A 163 8.24 4.42 4.97
C TYR A 163 8.76 4.44 6.42
N TYR A 164 7.92 4.70 7.40
CA TYR A 164 8.34 4.73 8.79
C TYR A 164 8.33 3.34 9.44
N LEU A 165 9.31 3.13 10.32
CA LEU A 165 9.21 2.11 11.36
C LEU A 165 8.56 2.77 12.59
N ARG A 166 7.36 2.33 12.94
CA ARG A 166 6.60 2.80 14.11
C ARG A 166 6.67 1.75 15.21
N SER A 167 7.07 2.14 16.39
CA SER A 167 7.15 1.24 17.53
C SER A 167 6.19 1.66 18.65
N GLN A 168 5.66 0.69 19.37
CA GLN A 168 4.79 0.87 20.53
C GLN A 168 5.30 0.02 21.69
N SER A 169 5.42 0.60 22.88
CA SER A 169 5.69 -0.15 24.11
C SER A 169 4.41 -0.84 24.62
N ALA A 170 4.59 -1.84 25.51
CA ALA A 170 3.46 -2.57 26.10
C ALA A 170 2.52 -1.66 26.91
N ASP A 171 3.03 -0.58 27.48
CA ASP A 171 2.31 0.34 28.36
C ASP A 171 1.51 1.43 27.63
N SER A 172 1.50 1.43 26.31
CA SER A 172 0.85 2.46 25.48
C SER A 172 -0.43 2.00 24.76
N SER A 173 -1.02 0.90 25.23
CA SER A 173 -2.29 0.34 24.70
C SER A 173 -3.53 1.05 25.22
#